data_aff257b17d8e6c39d83a4fcacc2e98fe
#
_entry.id   aff257b17d8e6c39d83a4fcacc2e98fe
#
_cell.length_a   1.000
_cell.length_b   1.000
_cell.length_c   1.000
_cell.angle_alpha   90.00
_cell.angle_beta   90.00
_cell.angle_gamma   90.00
#
_symmetry.space_group_name_H-M   'P 1'
#
loop_
_entity.id
_entity.type
_entity.pdbx_description
1 polymer ?
#
loop_
_entity_poly.entity_id
_entity_poly.type
_entity_poly.pdbx_seq_one_letter_code
_entity_poly.pdbx_strand_id
1 'polypeptide(L)'
;MSTFKNAEEAIKYFEGDKYAVLSGMKLEDLSEDHAISSVILTEDHKNANGGIMGGAIFTLADLAFAALANNIHKPTVAQQVSINYLAQPKGEKLTAEASIIRNGRTTCVLQIIVKDDNGTDVALFTGTGYKL
;
A
#
# COMPACT_ATOMS: atom_id res chain seq x y z
N MET A 1 -9.24 18.17 -3.51
CA MET A 1 -10.56 17.54 -3.24
C MET A 1 -10.43 16.03 -3.36
N SER A 2 -10.96 15.31 -2.39
CA SER A 2 -10.84 13.86 -2.33
C SER A 2 -11.93 13.16 -3.12
N THR A 3 -11.57 12.04 -3.75
CA THR A 3 -12.53 11.18 -4.45
C THR A 3 -13.56 10.58 -3.50
N PHE A 4 -13.07 10.05 -2.37
CA PHE A 4 -13.92 9.38 -1.38
C PHE A 4 -14.34 10.39 -0.31
N LYS A 5 -15.57 10.26 0.18
CA LYS A 5 -16.13 11.17 1.18
C LYS A 5 -15.42 11.04 2.52
N ASN A 6 -15.01 9.82 2.87
CA ASN A 6 -14.37 9.51 4.12
C ASN A 6 -13.62 8.18 4.01
N ALA A 7 -12.92 7.80 5.06
CA ALA A 7 -12.17 6.55 5.10
C ALA A 7 -13.06 5.33 4.95
N GLU A 8 -14.25 5.33 5.53
CA GLU A 8 -15.18 4.20 5.46
C GLU A 8 -15.58 3.88 4.02
N GLU A 9 -15.88 4.90 3.23
CA GLU A 9 -16.24 4.73 1.83
C GLU A 9 -15.08 4.12 1.04
N ALA A 10 -13.87 4.60 1.28
CA ALA A 10 -12.67 4.08 0.63
C ALA A 10 -12.38 2.64 1.04
N ILE A 11 -12.47 2.33 2.31
CA ILE A 11 -12.24 0.97 2.82
C ILE A 11 -13.20 -0.01 2.14
N LYS A 12 -14.47 0.36 2.03
CA LYS A 12 -15.46 -0.47 1.37
C LYS A 12 -15.14 -0.62 -0.12
N TYR A 13 -14.75 0.46 -0.78
CA TYR A 13 -14.40 0.44 -2.20
C TYR A 13 -13.25 -0.54 -2.48
N PHE A 14 -12.20 -0.49 -1.64
CA PHE A 14 -11.02 -1.32 -1.83
C PHE A 14 -11.20 -2.77 -1.38
N GLU A 15 -12.34 -3.14 -0.81
CA GLU A 15 -12.73 -4.55 -0.67
C GLU A 15 -12.95 -5.20 -2.04
N GLY A 16 -13.11 -4.40 -3.08
CA GLY A 16 -13.16 -4.86 -4.46
C GLY A 16 -11.80 -5.18 -5.07
N ASP A 17 -10.71 -4.86 -4.38
CA ASP A 17 -9.36 -5.16 -4.82
C ASP A 17 -9.05 -6.63 -4.52
N LYS A 18 -9.49 -7.50 -5.44
CA LYS A 18 -9.63 -8.95 -5.22
C LYS A 18 -8.34 -9.63 -4.80
N TYR A 19 -7.22 -9.28 -5.44
CA TYR A 19 -5.95 -9.91 -5.13
C TYR A 19 -5.48 -9.56 -3.71
N ALA A 20 -5.62 -8.31 -3.32
CA ALA A 20 -5.27 -7.87 -1.98
C ALA A 20 -6.13 -8.57 -0.92
N VAL A 21 -7.44 -8.65 -1.16
CA VAL A 21 -8.37 -9.32 -0.25
C VAL A 21 -8.04 -10.81 -0.13
N LEU A 22 -7.75 -11.47 -1.26
CA LEU A 22 -7.35 -12.88 -1.27
C LEU A 22 -6.08 -13.10 -0.44
N SER A 23 -5.19 -12.12 -0.42
CA SER A 23 -3.94 -12.18 0.34
C SER A 23 -4.12 -11.75 1.81
N GLY A 24 -5.34 -11.48 2.25
CA GLY A 24 -5.62 -11.08 3.63
C GLY A 24 -5.33 -9.62 3.94
N MET A 25 -5.14 -8.81 2.91
CA MET A 25 -4.81 -7.40 3.06
C MET A 25 -6.06 -6.53 3.10
N LYS A 26 -5.99 -5.42 3.82
CA LYS A 26 -7.10 -4.47 3.90
C LYS A 26 -6.59 -3.04 4.02
N LEU A 27 -7.41 -2.11 3.54
CA LEU A 27 -7.20 -0.70 3.81
C LEU A 27 -7.70 -0.41 5.22
N GLU A 28 -6.89 0.27 6.01
CA GLU A 28 -7.23 0.61 7.41
C GLU A 28 -7.67 2.04 7.55
N ASP A 29 -7.06 2.96 6.80
CA ASP A 29 -7.34 4.39 6.93
C ASP A 29 -6.97 5.12 5.65
N LEU A 30 -7.62 6.27 5.44
CA LEU A 30 -7.37 7.15 4.30
C LEU A 30 -7.73 8.58 4.68
N SER A 31 -6.84 9.50 4.31
CA SER A 31 -7.11 10.93 4.39
C SER A 31 -6.65 11.60 3.08
N GLU A 32 -6.67 12.93 3.03
CA GLU A 32 -6.23 13.65 1.83
C GLU A 32 -4.74 13.45 1.53
N ASP A 33 -3.95 13.17 2.56
CA ASP A 33 -2.49 13.14 2.43
C ASP A 33 -1.85 11.82 2.87
N HIS A 34 -2.65 10.84 3.33
CA HIS A 34 -2.08 9.53 3.67
C HIS A 34 -3.09 8.40 3.52
N ALA A 35 -2.56 7.18 3.40
CA ALA A 35 -3.35 5.95 3.41
C ALA A 35 -2.57 4.90 4.20
N ILE A 36 -3.30 4.01 4.86
CA ILE A 36 -2.71 2.92 5.64
C ILE A 36 -3.38 1.61 5.24
N SER A 37 -2.57 0.62 4.84
CA SER A 37 -3.00 -0.75 4.63
C SER A 37 -2.30 -1.69 5.60
N SER A 38 -2.89 -2.86 5.85
CA SER A 38 -2.30 -3.82 6.78
C SER A 38 -2.59 -5.26 6.38
N VAL A 39 -1.80 -6.17 6.92
CA VAL A 39 -1.97 -7.61 6.76
C VAL A 39 -1.44 -8.33 7.99
N ILE A 40 -2.16 -9.36 8.43
CA ILE A 40 -1.65 -10.31 9.41
C ILE A 40 -0.90 -11.38 8.64
N LEU A 41 0.38 -11.58 8.97
CA LEU A 41 1.23 -12.55 8.27
C LEU A 41 0.84 -13.98 8.62
N THR A 42 0.81 -14.83 7.60
CA THR A 42 0.50 -16.26 7.73
C THR A 42 1.49 -17.08 6.92
N GLU A 43 1.38 -18.40 6.98
CA GLU A 43 2.19 -19.29 6.14
C GLU A 43 2.02 -19.03 4.66
N ASP A 44 0.84 -18.53 4.25
CA ASP A 44 0.54 -18.25 2.83
C ASP A 44 1.36 -17.09 2.25
N HIS A 45 1.98 -16.28 3.10
CA HIS A 45 2.83 -15.17 2.68
C HIS A 45 4.30 -15.54 2.56
N LYS A 46 4.65 -16.79 2.91
CA LYS A 46 6.05 -17.21 2.94
C LYS A 46 6.55 -17.68 1.58
N ASN A 47 7.81 -17.41 1.31
CA ASN A 47 8.52 -17.95 0.14
C ASN A 47 9.12 -19.32 0.48
N ALA A 48 9.79 -19.93 -0.52
CA ALA A 48 10.38 -21.26 -0.37
C ALA A 48 11.47 -21.33 0.72
N ASN A 49 12.09 -20.19 1.03
CA ASN A 49 13.13 -20.12 2.08
C ASN A 49 12.55 -19.90 3.49
N GLY A 50 11.23 -19.78 3.60
CA GLY A 50 10.56 -19.56 4.87
C GLY A 50 10.45 -18.11 5.32
N GLY A 51 10.96 -17.17 4.54
CA GLY A 51 10.79 -15.74 4.80
C GLY A 51 9.53 -15.21 4.12
N ILE A 52 9.18 -13.97 4.42
CA ILE A 52 8.02 -13.33 3.78
C ILE A 52 8.39 -12.96 2.34
N MET A 53 7.55 -13.38 1.40
CA MET A 53 7.77 -13.13 0.00
C MET A 53 7.73 -11.62 -0.31
N GLY A 54 8.70 -11.14 -1.09
CA GLY A 54 8.73 -9.74 -1.50
C GLY A 54 7.47 -9.30 -2.23
N GLY A 55 6.87 -10.18 -3.03
CA GLY A 55 5.61 -9.90 -3.70
C GLY A 55 4.46 -9.62 -2.77
N ALA A 56 4.42 -10.25 -1.59
CA ALA A 56 3.41 -9.95 -0.58
C ALA A 56 3.61 -8.56 0.01
N ILE A 57 4.86 -8.20 0.31
CA ILE A 57 5.21 -6.86 0.81
C ILE A 57 4.85 -5.81 -0.24
N PHE A 58 5.19 -6.08 -1.50
CA PHE A 58 4.87 -5.20 -2.63
C PHE A 58 3.36 -4.98 -2.75
N THR A 59 2.56 -6.04 -2.69
CA THR A 59 1.11 -5.96 -2.83
C THR A 59 0.50 -5.11 -1.72
N LEU A 60 1.00 -5.25 -0.49
CA LEU A 60 0.53 -4.44 0.63
C LEU A 60 0.81 -2.95 0.39
N ALA A 61 2.03 -2.64 -0.03
CA ALA A 61 2.42 -1.26 -0.34
C ALA A 61 1.60 -0.72 -1.51
N ASP A 62 1.36 -1.55 -2.52
CA ASP A 62 0.58 -1.16 -3.70
C ASP A 62 -0.89 -0.85 -3.36
N LEU A 63 -1.46 -1.55 -2.38
CA LEU A 63 -2.80 -1.24 -1.90
C LEU A 63 -2.87 0.15 -1.28
N ALA A 64 -1.92 0.50 -0.42
CA ALA A 64 -1.83 1.84 0.16
C ALA A 64 -1.60 2.90 -0.92
N PHE A 65 -0.73 2.60 -1.90
CA PHE A 65 -0.49 3.46 -3.05
C PHE A 65 -1.78 3.71 -3.82
N ALA A 66 -2.49 2.63 -4.17
CA ALA A 66 -3.71 2.73 -4.97
C ALA A 66 -4.78 3.55 -4.26
N ALA A 67 -4.93 3.35 -2.96
CA ALA A 67 -5.92 4.08 -2.17
C ALA A 67 -5.65 5.58 -2.18
N LEU A 68 -4.42 5.98 -1.89
CA LEU A 68 -4.06 7.41 -1.85
C LEU A 68 -4.10 8.02 -3.24
N ALA A 69 -3.53 7.34 -4.24
CA ALA A 69 -3.51 7.83 -5.61
C ALA A 69 -4.92 8.04 -6.16
N ASN A 70 -5.82 7.09 -5.94
CA ASN A 70 -7.20 7.21 -6.42
C ASN A 70 -8.04 8.17 -5.59
N ASN A 71 -7.62 8.45 -4.35
CA ASN A 71 -8.26 9.51 -3.58
C ASN A 71 -7.89 10.90 -4.12
N ILE A 72 -6.67 11.04 -4.62
CA ILE A 72 -6.23 12.27 -5.30
C ILE A 72 -6.98 12.46 -6.63
N HIS A 73 -7.02 11.41 -7.45
CA HIS A 73 -7.67 11.42 -8.76
C HIS A 73 -8.01 9.99 -9.17
N LYS A 74 -9.25 9.76 -9.54
CA LYS A 74 -9.73 8.44 -9.94
C LYS A 74 -10.20 8.48 -11.40
N PRO A 75 -9.71 7.58 -12.27
CA PRO A 75 -8.74 6.55 -11.94
C PRO A 75 -7.29 7.01 -12.10
N THR A 76 -6.42 6.48 -11.25
CA THR A 76 -4.97 6.64 -11.35
C THR A 76 -4.35 5.25 -11.30
N VAL A 77 -3.41 4.99 -12.20
CA VAL A 77 -2.72 3.70 -12.28
C VAL A 77 -1.24 3.88 -12.02
N ALA A 78 -0.62 2.87 -11.44
CA ALA A 78 0.83 2.90 -11.25
C ALA A 78 1.53 2.82 -12.61
N GLN A 79 2.43 3.74 -12.85
CA GLN A 79 3.21 3.81 -14.07
C GLN A 79 4.61 3.27 -13.87
N GLN A 80 5.21 3.59 -12.75
CA GLN A 80 6.57 3.16 -12.40
C GLN A 80 6.65 3.00 -10.90
N VAL A 81 7.31 1.94 -10.44
CA VAL A 81 7.50 1.67 -9.03
C VAL A 81 8.95 1.22 -8.81
N SER A 82 9.54 1.73 -7.73
CA SER A 82 10.79 1.22 -7.18
C SER A 82 10.53 0.78 -5.75
N ILE A 83 11.06 -0.38 -5.37
CA ILE A 83 10.95 -0.85 -4.01
C ILE A 83 12.31 -1.34 -3.53
N ASN A 84 12.64 -1.00 -2.29
CA ASN A 84 13.79 -1.54 -1.58
C ASN A 84 13.28 -2.37 -0.42
N TYR A 85 13.62 -3.65 -0.40
CA TYR A 85 13.35 -4.54 0.72
C TYR A 85 14.50 -4.39 1.70
N LEU A 86 14.20 -3.84 2.88
CA LEU A 86 15.23 -3.43 3.85
C LEU A 86 15.54 -4.51 4.86
N ALA A 87 14.50 -5.23 5.32
CA ALA A 87 14.65 -6.27 6.33
C ALA A 87 13.47 -7.23 6.28
N GLN A 88 13.71 -8.48 6.70
CA GLN A 88 12.63 -9.42 6.92
C GLN A 88 11.80 -8.98 8.14
N PRO A 89 10.47 -9.13 8.08
CA PRO A 89 9.62 -8.86 9.24
C PRO A 89 10.00 -9.76 10.41
N LYS A 90 9.96 -9.18 11.61
CA LYS A 90 10.21 -9.91 12.86
C LYS A 90 8.93 -10.12 13.65
N GLY A 91 7.89 -9.35 13.33
CA GLY A 91 6.59 -9.43 13.97
C GLY A 91 5.60 -10.25 13.16
N GLU A 92 4.32 -10.09 13.47
CA GLU A 92 3.23 -10.86 12.89
C GLU A 92 2.30 -10.02 12.03
N LYS A 93 2.45 -8.70 12.02
CA LYS A 93 1.61 -7.78 11.27
C LYS A 93 2.48 -6.80 10.48
N LEU A 94 2.10 -6.55 9.24
CA LEU A 94 2.69 -5.48 8.44
C LEU A 94 1.69 -4.35 8.26
N THR A 95 2.21 -3.13 8.29
CA THR A 95 1.45 -1.92 8.01
C THR A 95 2.21 -1.12 6.97
N ALA A 96 1.51 -0.69 5.92
CA ALA A 96 2.07 0.17 4.88
C ALA A 96 1.41 1.54 4.97
N GLU A 97 2.21 2.58 5.07
CA GLU A 97 1.73 3.96 5.12
C GLU A 97 2.20 4.73 3.90
N ALA A 98 1.25 5.25 3.13
CA ALA A 98 1.50 6.06 1.95
C ALA A 98 1.40 7.55 2.28
N SER A 99 2.32 8.32 1.71
CA SER A 99 2.33 9.78 1.80
C SER A 99 2.66 10.38 0.44
N ILE A 100 2.32 11.66 0.25
CA ILE A 100 2.50 12.34 -1.04
C ILE A 100 3.88 12.99 -1.07
N ILE A 101 4.69 12.67 -2.09
CA ILE A 101 5.91 13.40 -2.39
C ILE A 101 5.57 14.57 -3.31
N ARG A 102 4.79 14.31 -4.36
CA ARG A 102 4.36 15.35 -5.29
C ARG A 102 3.03 14.97 -5.93
N ASN A 103 2.12 15.92 -5.93
CA ASN A 103 0.85 15.80 -6.67
C ASN A 103 0.89 16.78 -7.84
N GLY A 104 1.29 16.29 -9.02
CA GLY A 104 1.34 17.07 -10.24
C GLY A 104 0.04 17.01 -11.02
N ARG A 105 0.00 17.70 -12.15
CA ARG A 105 -1.20 17.76 -12.98
C ARG A 105 -1.54 16.41 -13.63
N THR A 106 -0.55 15.71 -14.14
CA THR A 106 -0.72 14.46 -14.90
C THR A 106 -0.32 13.26 -14.10
N THR A 107 0.67 13.42 -13.20
CA THR A 107 1.20 12.33 -12.38
C THR A 107 1.24 12.72 -10.92
N CYS A 108 1.29 11.72 -10.07
CA CYS A 108 1.60 11.91 -8.66
C CYS A 108 2.72 10.94 -8.26
N VAL A 109 3.56 11.36 -7.33
CA VAL A 109 4.61 10.52 -6.78
C VAL A 109 4.34 10.33 -5.30
N LEU A 110 4.24 9.08 -4.88
CA LEU A 110 3.92 8.71 -3.51
C LEU A 110 5.02 7.85 -2.93
N GLN A 111 5.23 7.97 -1.64
CA GLN A 111 6.16 7.14 -0.87
C GLN A 111 5.38 6.26 0.08
N ILE A 112 5.72 4.99 0.12
CA ILE A 112 5.08 4.05 1.02
C ILE A 112 6.15 3.36 1.87
N ILE A 113 6.01 3.45 3.20
CA ILE A 113 6.89 2.79 4.14
C ILE A 113 6.15 1.60 4.74
N VAL A 114 6.76 0.42 4.67
CA VAL A 114 6.20 -0.79 5.26
C VAL A 114 6.97 -1.11 6.53
N LYS A 115 6.24 -1.28 7.63
CA LYS A 115 6.80 -1.64 8.94
C LYS A 115 6.09 -2.85 9.49
N ASP A 116 6.76 -3.58 10.36
CA ASP A 116 6.09 -4.61 11.14
C ASP A 116 5.63 -4.05 12.49
N ASP A 117 4.96 -4.87 13.29
CA ASP A 117 4.44 -4.47 14.60
C ASP A 117 5.52 -4.38 15.68
N ASN A 118 6.77 -4.75 15.37
CA ASN A 118 7.93 -4.53 16.23
C ASN A 118 8.66 -3.22 15.89
N GLY A 119 8.17 -2.47 14.91
CA GLY A 119 8.80 -1.21 14.48
C GLY A 119 9.94 -1.41 13.48
N THR A 120 10.14 -2.61 12.95
CA THR A 120 11.15 -2.87 11.93
C THR A 120 10.74 -2.23 10.61
N ASP A 121 11.64 -1.46 9.99
CA ASP A 121 11.46 -0.96 8.64
C ASP A 121 11.68 -2.10 7.66
N VAL A 122 10.61 -2.55 7.01
CA VAL A 122 10.61 -3.73 6.15
C VAL A 122 10.89 -3.36 4.70
N ALA A 123 10.27 -2.28 4.21
CA ALA A 123 10.45 -1.87 2.83
C ALA A 123 10.16 -0.40 2.63
N LEU A 124 10.78 0.16 1.58
CA LEU A 124 10.52 1.51 1.09
C LEU A 124 10.11 1.39 -0.37
N PHE A 125 8.91 1.88 -0.67
CA PHE A 125 8.29 1.81 -1.99
C PHE A 125 8.06 3.24 -2.46
N THR A 126 8.45 3.56 -3.69
CA THR A 126 8.16 4.84 -4.32
C THR A 126 7.45 4.57 -5.64
N GLY A 127 6.27 5.14 -5.82
CA GLY A 127 5.48 4.91 -7.01
C GLY A 127 5.07 6.21 -7.68
N THR A 128 5.06 6.17 -9.02
CA THR A 128 4.50 7.23 -9.85
C THR A 128 3.15 6.77 -10.38
N GLY A 129 2.12 7.53 -10.07
CA GLY A 129 0.77 7.29 -10.58
C GLY A 129 0.49 8.16 -11.78
N TYR A 130 -0.14 7.59 -12.81
CA TYR A 130 -0.59 8.31 -13.98
C TYR A 130 -2.10 8.51 -13.89
N LYS A 131 -2.53 9.77 -13.94
CA LYS A 131 -3.95 10.15 -13.86
C LYS A 131 -4.60 9.97 -15.23
N LEU A 132 -5.54 9.03 -15.29
CA LEU A 132 -6.27 8.75 -16.53
C LEU A 132 -7.43 9.70 -16.76
#